data_9298358c87e0c0305058bfddc59ae5ae
#
_entry.id   9298358c87e0c0305058bfddc59ae5ae
#
_cell.length_a   1.000
_cell.length_b   1.000
_cell.length_c   1.000
_cell.angle_alpha   90.00
_cell.angle_beta   90.00
_cell.angle_gamma   90.00
#
_symmetry.space_group_name_H-M   'P 1'
#
loop_
_entity.id
_entity.type
_entity.pdbx_description
1 polymer ?
#
loop_
_entity_poly.entity_id
_entity_poly.type
_entity_poly.pdbx_seq_one_letter_code
_entity_poly.pdbx_strand_id
1 'polypeptide(L)'
;MLEEQLGDGGVAGIIVNTVKKAQELAHYLQKALPGWQIIPFHSRFTSLGRAKVEKEVLSLAGKGTAESRQKIRDRLVIVGTQVIEQSLDVDFDLMITELSPMDLLLQRIGRLHRHKDRVRPKNLEEPVCHVLIPGDKKTDRSVSAVYSDWLQYQTEKHLPQSIDIPEDIPRLVNAVYKDADESDQLQEEQDKYHNYLNEEKGKEDKAEIAILAPPYKKLRMDHGINGLKISNAKTSEERGLATVRDIKPSISCILLKGEKAGAFRPVDDEHMLLKSDQKLSFREVQTLLKEVISLPISIPYEAAETELEQTTKNRFPLWMDNPIMKDRLILVLNEKGDAELAGFNLHYSTEFGLESRKIR
;
A
#
# COMPACT_ATOMS: atom_id res chain seq x y z
N MET A 1 -4.48 -26.70 5.09
CA MET A 1 -5.21 -25.67 5.82
C MET A 1 -6.21 -24.93 4.95
N LEU A 2 -5.82 -24.12 3.91
CA LEU A 2 -6.81 -23.41 3.07
C LEU A 2 -7.80 -24.37 2.40
N GLU A 3 -7.34 -25.43 1.74
CA GLU A 3 -8.20 -26.44 1.10
C GLU A 3 -9.13 -27.13 2.08
N GLU A 4 -8.69 -27.38 3.29
CA GLU A 4 -9.48 -27.98 4.34
C GLU A 4 -10.56 -27.01 4.84
N GLN A 5 -10.20 -25.74 5.04
CA GLN A 5 -11.13 -24.75 5.63
C GLN A 5 -12.08 -24.14 4.61
N LEU A 6 -11.66 -23.92 3.37
CA LEU A 6 -12.49 -23.38 2.30
C LEU A 6 -13.01 -24.46 1.33
N GLY A 7 -12.93 -25.73 1.68
CA GLY A 7 -13.42 -26.83 0.83
C GLY A 7 -14.87 -26.67 0.39
N ASP A 8 -15.71 -26.15 1.28
CA ASP A 8 -17.16 -25.92 1.07
C ASP A 8 -17.46 -24.49 0.61
N GLY A 9 -16.46 -23.72 0.20
CA GLY A 9 -16.58 -22.31 -0.21
C GLY A 9 -16.15 -21.34 0.89
N GLY A 10 -16.33 -20.04 0.65
CA GLY A 10 -15.99 -18.98 1.57
C GLY A 10 -14.88 -18.06 1.05
N VAL A 11 -14.59 -16.99 1.80
CA VAL A 11 -13.59 -15.98 1.46
C VAL A 11 -12.51 -15.92 2.53
N ALA A 12 -11.27 -16.20 2.14
CA ALA A 12 -10.11 -15.96 2.98
C ALA A 12 -9.47 -14.60 2.69
N GLY A 13 -9.15 -13.84 3.74
CA GLY A 13 -8.25 -12.70 3.67
C GLY A 13 -6.86 -13.10 4.13
N ILE A 14 -5.85 -12.93 3.29
CA ILE A 14 -4.45 -13.11 3.66
C ILE A 14 -3.75 -11.76 3.63
N ILE A 15 -3.32 -11.27 4.79
CA ILE A 15 -2.73 -9.94 4.91
C ILE A 15 -1.26 -10.07 5.27
N VAL A 16 -0.40 -9.63 4.37
CA VAL A 16 1.05 -9.62 4.56
C VAL A 16 1.59 -8.19 4.63
N ASN A 17 2.77 -8.02 5.23
CA ASN A 17 3.30 -6.69 5.53
C ASN A 17 3.97 -5.99 4.34
N THR A 18 4.29 -6.72 3.26
CA THR A 18 4.94 -6.13 2.09
C THR A 18 4.26 -6.53 0.79
N VAL A 19 4.27 -5.61 -0.19
CA VAL A 19 3.70 -5.84 -1.53
C VAL A 19 4.36 -7.03 -2.21
N LYS A 20 5.69 -7.14 -2.11
CA LYS A 20 6.44 -8.25 -2.73
C LYS A 20 5.94 -9.60 -2.22
N LYS A 21 5.77 -9.77 -0.91
CA LYS A 21 5.21 -11.00 -0.33
C LYS A 21 3.79 -11.26 -0.82
N ALA A 22 2.96 -10.21 -0.93
CA ALA A 22 1.60 -10.36 -1.45
C ALA A 22 1.59 -10.89 -2.88
N GLN A 23 2.44 -10.33 -3.75
CA GLN A 23 2.57 -10.77 -5.15
C GLN A 23 3.12 -12.21 -5.24
N GLU A 24 4.22 -12.52 -4.55
CA GLU A 24 4.80 -13.87 -4.52
C GLU A 24 3.81 -14.92 -4.00
N LEU A 25 3.07 -14.61 -2.94
CA LEU A 25 2.07 -15.51 -2.37
C LEU A 25 0.89 -15.69 -3.31
N ALA A 26 0.38 -14.62 -3.94
CA ALA A 26 -0.71 -14.73 -4.91
C ALA A 26 -0.31 -15.60 -6.11
N HIS A 27 0.87 -15.41 -6.67
CA HIS A 27 1.40 -16.28 -7.73
C HIS A 27 1.53 -17.75 -7.29
N TYR A 28 1.98 -17.97 -6.06
CA TYR A 28 2.07 -19.33 -5.50
C TYR A 28 0.69 -19.96 -5.37
N LEU A 29 -0.28 -19.23 -4.80
CA LEU A 29 -1.63 -19.76 -4.57
C LEU A 29 -2.38 -20.02 -5.88
N GLN A 30 -2.22 -19.20 -6.92
CA GLN A 30 -2.82 -19.46 -8.23
C GLN A 30 -2.35 -20.79 -8.82
N LYS A 31 -1.08 -21.14 -8.61
CA LYS A 31 -0.52 -22.41 -9.08
C LYS A 31 -0.93 -23.60 -8.19
N ALA A 32 -0.99 -23.37 -6.89
CA ALA A 32 -1.25 -24.41 -5.90
C ALA A 32 -2.75 -24.75 -5.78
N LEU A 33 -3.65 -23.81 -6.06
CA LEU A 33 -5.10 -23.93 -5.89
C LEU A 33 -5.82 -23.67 -7.23
N PRO A 34 -5.69 -24.59 -8.22
CA PRO A 34 -6.35 -24.41 -9.50
C PRO A 34 -7.89 -24.39 -9.35
N GLY A 35 -8.53 -23.44 -10.00
CA GLY A 35 -9.97 -23.23 -9.93
C GLY A 35 -10.47 -22.38 -8.75
N TRP A 36 -9.57 -21.87 -7.92
CA TRP A 36 -9.88 -20.85 -6.92
C TRP A 36 -9.66 -19.45 -7.49
N GLN A 37 -10.46 -18.49 -7.05
CA GLN A 37 -10.23 -17.09 -7.39
C GLN A 37 -9.20 -16.50 -6.39
N ILE A 38 -8.08 -16.04 -6.92
CA ILE A 38 -7.01 -15.42 -6.12
C ILE A 38 -6.86 -13.97 -6.58
N ILE A 39 -7.09 -13.01 -5.69
CA ILE A 39 -7.03 -11.59 -6.01
C ILE A 39 -5.95 -10.92 -5.17
N PRO A 40 -4.83 -10.48 -5.77
CA PRO A 40 -3.87 -9.62 -5.08
C PRO A 40 -4.42 -8.19 -4.97
N PHE A 41 -4.33 -7.59 -3.77
CA PHE A 41 -4.78 -6.22 -3.52
C PHE A 41 -3.76 -5.44 -2.70
N HIS A 42 -3.06 -4.51 -3.36
CA HIS A 42 -1.96 -3.74 -2.77
C HIS A 42 -1.76 -2.38 -3.47
N SER A 43 -0.79 -1.59 -3.02
CA SER A 43 -0.54 -0.23 -3.52
C SER A 43 0.20 -0.14 -4.87
N ARG A 44 0.59 -1.25 -5.50
CA ARG A 44 1.35 -1.26 -6.76
C ARG A 44 0.48 -1.47 -8.00
N PHE A 45 -0.72 -0.97 -7.99
CA PHE A 45 -1.57 -0.76 -9.16
C PHE A 45 -1.57 0.72 -9.53
N THR A 46 -1.87 1.04 -10.79
CA THR A 46 -2.22 2.41 -11.16
C THR A 46 -3.46 2.87 -10.39
N SER A 47 -3.73 4.16 -10.35
CA SER A 47 -4.96 4.65 -9.71
C SER A 47 -6.23 4.04 -10.31
N LEU A 48 -6.26 3.85 -11.65
CA LEU A 48 -7.39 3.21 -12.34
C LEU A 48 -7.43 1.70 -12.06
N GLY A 49 -6.29 1.01 -12.17
CA GLY A 49 -6.18 -0.42 -11.90
C GLY A 49 -6.60 -0.75 -10.46
N ARG A 50 -6.13 0.03 -9.49
CA ARG A 50 -6.53 -0.11 -8.09
C ARG A 50 -8.03 0.04 -7.89
N ALA A 51 -8.65 1.06 -8.52
CA ALA A 51 -10.11 1.25 -8.42
C ALA A 51 -10.90 0.07 -9.02
N LYS A 52 -10.38 -0.56 -10.10
CA LYS A 52 -10.99 -1.77 -10.68
C LYS A 52 -10.90 -2.96 -9.72
N VAL A 53 -9.71 -3.25 -9.19
CA VAL A 53 -9.52 -4.34 -8.22
C VAL A 53 -10.33 -4.10 -6.94
N GLU A 54 -10.36 -2.88 -6.42
CA GLU A 54 -11.18 -2.50 -5.27
C GLU A 54 -12.66 -2.76 -5.50
N LYS A 55 -13.18 -2.37 -6.66
CA LYS A 55 -14.58 -2.64 -7.05
C LYS A 55 -14.85 -4.13 -7.12
N GLU A 56 -13.95 -4.92 -7.67
CA GLU A 56 -14.06 -6.38 -7.73
C GLU A 56 -14.07 -6.99 -6.33
N VAL A 57 -13.10 -6.64 -5.48
CA VAL A 57 -13.01 -7.09 -4.08
C VAL A 57 -14.31 -6.76 -3.32
N LEU A 58 -14.82 -5.53 -3.44
CA LEU A 58 -16.07 -5.13 -2.79
C LEU A 58 -17.30 -5.89 -3.33
N SER A 59 -17.31 -6.23 -4.61
CA SER A 59 -18.43 -7.02 -5.20
C SER A 59 -18.46 -8.45 -4.67
N LEU A 60 -17.30 -9.04 -4.39
CA LEU A 60 -17.14 -10.44 -3.98
C LEU A 60 -17.12 -10.61 -2.45
N ALA A 61 -16.42 -9.74 -1.75
CA ALA A 61 -16.19 -9.83 -0.31
C ALA A 61 -16.87 -8.72 0.52
N GLY A 62 -17.51 -7.73 -0.12
CA GLY A 62 -18.22 -6.65 0.56
C GLY A 62 -19.58 -7.07 1.12
N LYS A 63 -20.31 -6.10 1.66
CA LYS A 63 -21.62 -6.30 2.30
C LYS A 63 -22.65 -7.03 1.41
N GLY A 64 -22.66 -6.75 0.09
CA GLY A 64 -23.55 -7.38 -0.86
C GLY A 64 -25.04 -7.07 -0.66
N THR A 65 -25.89 -7.66 -1.50
CA THR A 65 -27.34 -7.61 -1.39
C THR A 65 -27.85 -8.60 -0.34
N ALA A 66 -29.12 -8.50 0.09
CA ALA A 66 -29.73 -9.45 0.98
C ALA A 66 -29.66 -10.90 0.44
N GLU A 67 -29.90 -11.08 -0.87
CA GLU A 67 -29.82 -12.39 -1.53
C GLU A 67 -28.40 -12.96 -1.55
N SER A 68 -27.38 -12.13 -1.85
CA SER A 68 -26.00 -12.57 -1.86
C SER A 68 -25.48 -12.94 -0.46
N ARG A 69 -26.04 -12.33 0.59
CA ARG A 69 -25.68 -12.66 1.98
C ARG A 69 -26.22 -14.01 2.43
N GLN A 70 -27.28 -14.53 1.80
CA GLN A 70 -27.89 -15.82 2.12
C GLN A 70 -27.24 -17.01 1.42
N LYS A 71 -26.20 -16.78 0.62
CA LYS A 71 -25.47 -17.82 -0.09
C LYS A 71 -24.04 -17.93 0.42
N ILE A 72 -23.55 -19.15 0.48
CA ILE A 72 -22.12 -19.39 0.68
C ILE A 72 -21.39 -18.88 -0.56
N ARG A 73 -20.33 -18.14 -0.36
CA ARG A 73 -19.49 -17.60 -1.43
C ARG A 73 -18.61 -18.68 -2.05
N ASP A 74 -18.24 -18.51 -3.29
CA ASP A 74 -17.25 -19.38 -3.93
C ASP A 74 -15.87 -19.28 -3.24
N ARG A 75 -14.98 -20.19 -3.55
CA ARG A 75 -13.62 -20.23 -3.00
C ARG A 75 -12.80 -19.05 -3.50
N LEU A 76 -12.68 -18.05 -2.65
CA LEU A 76 -12.00 -16.79 -2.92
C LEU A 76 -10.89 -16.54 -1.89
N VAL A 77 -9.70 -16.18 -2.37
CA VAL A 77 -8.59 -15.72 -1.52
C VAL A 77 -8.19 -14.32 -1.96
N ILE A 78 -8.27 -13.37 -1.05
CA ILE A 78 -7.79 -12.00 -1.26
C ILE A 78 -6.44 -11.89 -0.54
N VAL A 79 -5.38 -11.69 -1.31
CA VAL A 79 -4.01 -11.53 -0.77
C VAL A 79 -3.65 -10.05 -0.81
N GLY A 80 -3.52 -9.42 0.34
CA GLY A 80 -3.28 -7.98 0.37
C GLY A 80 -2.30 -7.51 1.43
N THR A 81 -2.15 -6.21 1.46
CA THR A 81 -1.30 -5.50 2.43
C THR A 81 -2.17 -4.55 3.25
N GLN A 82 -1.57 -3.54 3.86
CA GLN A 82 -2.25 -2.51 4.67
C GLN A 82 -3.44 -1.81 3.96
N VAL A 83 -3.55 -1.93 2.66
CA VAL A 83 -4.69 -1.36 1.91
C VAL A 83 -6.04 -1.99 2.31
N ILE A 84 -6.03 -3.22 2.85
CA ILE A 84 -7.24 -3.90 3.35
C ILE A 84 -7.68 -3.34 4.71
N GLU A 85 -6.74 -2.87 5.53
CA GLU A 85 -7.02 -2.33 6.87
C GLU A 85 -7.86 -1.05 6.82
N GLN A 86 -7.60 -0.22 5.82
CA GLN A 86 -8.16 1.11 5.69
C GLN A 86 -9.23 1.15 4.59
N SER A 87 -10.38 1.70 4.89
CA SER A 87 -11.42 2.13 3.93
C SER A 87 -12.27 1.06 3.26
N LEU A 88 -11.98 -0.24 3.35
CA LEU A 88 -12.76 -1.28 2.68
C LEU A 88 -13.78 -1.91 3.63
N ASP A 89 -15.04 -1.97 3.19
CA ASP A 89 -16.09 -2.72 3.89
C ASP A 89 -16.14 -4.16 3.38
N VAL A 90 -15.06 -4.91 3.67
CA VAL A 90 -14.92 -6.33 3.35
C VAL A 90 -15.23 -7.21 4.55
N ASP A 91 -15.64 -8.43 4.28
CA ASP A 91 -16.05 -9.42 5.26
C ASP A 91 -15.44 -10.79 4.89
N PHE A 92 -14.45 -11.20 5.64
CA PHE A 92 -13.78 -12.48 5.49
C PHE A 92 -14.41 -13.57 6.34
N ASP A 93 -14.41 -14.79 5.84
CA ASP A 93 -14.84 -15.98 6.59
C ASP A 93 -13.65 -16.60 7.34
N LEU A 94 -12.44 -16.44 6.82
CA LEU A 94 -11.19 -16.86 7.40
C LEU A 94 -10.15 -15.75 7.23
N MET A 95 -9.30 -15.54 8.24
CA MET A 95 -8.19 -14.61 8.14
C MET A 95 -6.86 -15.28 8.46
N ILE A 96 -5.86 -14.95 7.64
CA ILE A 96 -4.45 -15.26 7.88
C ILE A 96 -3.70 -13.94 7.79
N THR A 97 -2.95 -13.57 8.82
CA THR A 97 -2.22 -12.29 8.80
C THR A 97 -0.80 -12.45 9.33
N GLU A 98 0.15 -11.75 8.74
CA GLU A 98 1.44 -11.56 9.41
C GLU A 98 1.25 -10.69 10.65
N LEU A 99 2.11 -10.90 11.65
CA LEU A 99 2.16 -10.06 12.86
C LEU A 99 2.37 -8.59 12.47
N SER A 100 1.65 -7.71 13.13
CA SER A 100 1.73 -6.25 13.00
C SER A 100 1.50 -5.60 14.35
N PRO A 101 1.74 -4.29 14.55
CA PRO A 101 1.34 -3.58 15.76
C PRO A 101 -0.11 -3.84 16.12
N MET A 102 -0.42 -3.90 17.42
CA MET A 102 -1.72 -4.35 17.95
C MET A 102 -2.91 -3.59 17.39
N ASP A 103 -2.80 -2.29 17.23
CA ASP A 103 -3.87 -1.44 16.68
C ASP A 103 -4.20 -1.80 15.23
N LEU A 104 -3.17 -2.09 14.42
CA LEU A 104 -3.33 -2.53 13.03
C LEU A 104 -3.84 -3.97 12.96
N LEU A 105 -3.34 -4.86 13.83
CA LEU A 105 -3.83 -6.23 13.92
C LEU A 105 -5.33 -6.28 14.25
N LEU A 106 -5.77 -5.46 15.20
CA LEU A 106 -7.19 -5.34 15.56
C LEU A 106 -8.03 -4.76 14.40
N GLN A 107 -7.50 -3.81 13.62
CA GLN A 107 -8.16 -3.32 12.40
C GLN A 107 -8.32 -4.43 11.34
N ARG A 108 -7.32 -5.31 11.19
CA ARG A 108 -7.39 -6.50 10.32
C ARG A 108 -8.47 -7.46 10.84
N ILE A 109 -8.39 -7.86 12.09
CA ILE A 109 -9.38 -8.76 12.73
C ILE A 109 -10.80 -8.21 12.62
N GLY A 110 -10.98 -6.89 12.69
CA GLY A 110 -12.26 -6.23 12.44
C GLY A 110 -12.84 -6.39 11.02
N ARG A 111 -12.14 -7.08 10.10
CA ARG A 111 -12.61 -7.50 8.76
C ARG A 111 -13.05 -8.96 8.73
N LEU A 112 -12.81 -9.71 9.81
CA LEU A 112 -13.24 -11.08 9.97
C LEU A 112 -14.65 -11.10 10.58
N HIS A 113 -15.57 -11.83 9.98
CA HIS A 113 -16.98 -11.91 10.42
C HIS A 113 -17.66 -10.56 10.68
N ARG A 114 -17.31 -9.58 9.84
CA ARG A 114 -17.78 -8.19 9.99
C ARG A 114 -19.30 -8.04 9.85
N HIS A 115 -19.92 -8.85 8.98
CA HIS A 115 -21.35 -8.80 8.74
C HIS A 115 -22.05 -10.03 9.36
N LYS A 116 -22.77 -9.80 10.46
CA LYS A 116 -23.42 -10.86 11.29
C LYS A 116 -24.49 -11.64 10.55
N ASP A 117 -25.12 -11.06 9.52
CA ASP A 117 -26.23 -11.65 8.77
C ASP A 117 -25.78 -12.48 7.54
N ARG A 118 -24.49 -12.79 7.42
CA ARG A 118 -23.97 -13.58 6.31
C ARG A 118 -23.95 -15.07 6.63
N VAL A 119 -24.45 -15.88 5.67
CA VAL A 119 -24.33 -17.34 5.73
C VAL A 119 -22.89 -17.75 5.43
N ARG A 120 -22.35 -18.62 6.25
CA ARG A 120 -20.97 -19.12 6.18
C ARG A 120 -20.93 -20.65 6.09
N PRO A 121 -19.86 -21.24 5.52
CA PRO A 121 -19.65 -22.70 5.61
C PRO A 121 -19.59 -23.15 7.08
N LYS A 122 -20.06 -24.38 7.36
CA LYS A 122 -20.10 -24.92 8.74
C LYS A 122 -18.78 -24.86 9.50
N ASN A 123 -17.68 -25.12 8.81
CA ASN A 123 -16.34 -25.08 9.38
C ASN A 123 -15.78 -23.67 9.53
N LEU A 124 -16.52 -22.64 9.11
CA LEU A 124 -16.18 -21.22 9.21
C LEU A 124 -17.28 -20.41 9.93
N GLU A 125 -18.16 -21.06 10.69
CA GLU A 125 -19.18 -20.38 11.52
C GLU A 125 -18.55 -19.60 12.68
N GLU A 126 -17.42 -20.09 13.20
CA GLU A 126 -16.64 -19.40 14.22
C GLU A 126 -15.53 -18.56 13.57
N PRO A 127 -15.31 -17.31 14.01
CA PRO A 127 -14.28 -16.45 13.46
C PRO A 127 -12.87 -16.92 13.86
N VAL A 128 -12.06 -17.32 12.88
CA VAL A 128 -10.69 -17.76 13.12
C VAL A 128 -9.70 -16.85 12.39
N CYS A 129 -8.75 -16.31 13.14
CA CYS A 129 -7.63 -15.52 12.62
C CYS A 129 -6.31 -16.24 12.93
N HIS A 130 -5.60 -16.66 11.90
CA HIS A 130 -4.24 -17.20 12.05
C HIS A 130 -3.22 -16.07 11.97
N VAL A 131 -2.54 -15.77 13.07
CA VAL A 131 -1.46 -14.80 13.11
C VAL A 131 -0.14 -15.51 12.89
N LEU A 132 0.55 -15.16 11.79
CA LEU A 132 1.86 -15.72 11.44
C LEU A 132 2.95 -14.96 12.20
N ILE A 133 3.59 -15.64 13.13
CA ILE A 133 4.70 -15.12 13.92
C ILE A 133 6.01 -15.66 13.31
N PRO A 134 7.03 -14.83 13.06
CA PRO A 134 8.32 -15.29 12.56
C PRO A 134 8.94 -16.35 13.47
N GLY A 135 9.29 -17.53 12.92
CA GLY A 135 9.79 -18.66 13.69
C GLY A 135 11.22 -18.51 14.22
N ASP A 136 12.06 -17.71 13.56
CA ASP A 136 13.42 -17.39 13.98
C ASP A 136 13.48 -15.94 14.48
N LYS A 137 14.23 -15.71 15.58
CA LYS A 137 14.49 -14.38 16.18
C LYS A 137 15.20 -13.38 15.25
N LYS A 138 15.53 -13.75 14.03
CA LYS A 138 15.96 -12.84 12.98
C LYS A 138 14.71 -12.30 12.30
N THR A 139 14.22 -11.17 12.81
CA THR A 139 13.22 -10.34 12.12
C THR A 139 13.59 -10.25 10.64
N ASP A 140 12.66 -10.69 9.79
CA ASP A 140 12.83 -10.49 8.35
C ASP A 140 13.04 -8.99 8.14
N ARG A 141 14.22 -8.59 7.66
CA ARG A 141 14.57 -7.17 7.45
C ARG A 141 13.53 -6.40 6.65
N SER A 142 12.71 -7.09 5.88
CA SER A 142 11.59 -6.48 5.15
C SER A 142 10.42 -6.09 6.06
N VAL A 143 10.24 -6.77 7.18
CA VAL A 143 9.16 -6.50 8.16
C VAL A 143 9.58 -5.37 9.10
N SER A 144 10.82 -5.39 9.60
CA SER A 144 11.40 -4.29 10.40
C SER A 144 11.47 -2.96 9.63
N ALA A 145 11.46 -3.02 8.29
CA ALA A 145 11.39 -1.82 7.46
C ALA A 145 9.98 -1.18 7.42
N VAL A 146 8.95 -1.91 7.87
CA VAL A 146 7.54 -1.47 7.84
C VAL A 146 7.04 -1.08 9.22
N TYR A 147 7.40 -1.86 10.24
CA TYR A 147 6.94 -1.68 11.63
C TYR A 147 8.10 -1.75 12.61
N SER A 148 7.98 -1.00 13.71
CA SER A 148 8.93 -1.07 14.82
C SER A 148 9.03 -2.48 15.42
N ASP A 149 10.25 -2.95 15.63
CA ASP A 149 10.52 -4.25 16.25
C ASP A 149 9.97 -4.32 17.69
N TRP A 150 9.98 -3.18 18.39
CA TRP A 150 9.39 -3.06 19.72
C TRP A 150 7.89 -3.30 19.72
N LEU A 151 7.15 -2.62 18.85
CA LEU A 151 5.69 -2.77 18.78
C LEU A 151 5.28 -4.18 18.36
N GLN A 152 6.03 -4.82 17.45
CA GLN A 152 5.79 -6.21 17.09
C GLN A 152 6.04 -7.16 18.26
N TYR A 153 7.15 -6.97 18.98
CA TYR A 153 7.49 -7.75 20.18
C TYR A 153 6.41 -7.60 21.25
N GLN A 154 5.96 -6.39 21.54
CA GLN A 154 4.89 -6.15 22.52
C GLN A 154 3.55 -6.75 22.06
N THR A 155 3.24 -6.69 20.77
CA THR A 155 2.04 -7.31 20.24
C THR A 155 2.07 -8.82 20.43
N GLU A 156 3.18 -9.50 20.07
CA GLU A 156 3.36 -10.93 20.28
C GLU A 156 3.20 -11.31 21.76
N LYS A 157 3.84 -10.56 22.66
CA LYS A 157 3.81 -10.79 24.11
C LYS A 157 2.41 -10.66 24.71
N HIS A 158 1.57 -9.75 24.18
CA HIS A 158 0.24 -9.45 24.70
C HIS A 158 -0.90 -10.03 23.85
N LEU A 159 -0.61 -10.80 22.81
CA LEU A 159 -1.61 -11.42 21.94
C LEU A 159 -2.30 -12.58 22.66
N PRO A 160 -3.60 -12.49 22.99
CA PRO A 160 -4.31 -13.58 23.61
C PRO A 160 -4.79 -14.62 22.57
N GLN A 161 -5.22 -15.77 23.03
CA GLN A 161 -5.81 -16.80 22.16
C GLN A 161 -7.23 -16.45 21.68
N SER A 162 -7.94 -15.60 22.42
CA SER A 162 -9.28 -15.14 22.08
C SER A 162 -9.38 -13.63 22.32
N ILE A 163 -10.07 -12.94 21.43
CA ILE A 163 -10.26 -11.48 21.47
C ILE A 163 -11.75 -11.18 21.27
N ASP A 164 -12.34 -10.48 22.22
CA ASP A 164 -13.68 -9.93 22.08
C ASP A 164 -13.64 -8.49 21.55
N ILE A 165 -14.21 -8.27 20.38
CA ILE A 165 -14.25 -6.95 19.73
C ILE A 165 -15.68 -6.40 19.82
N PRO A 166 -15.88 -5.18 20.35
CA PRO A 166 -14.86 -4.14 20.61
C PRO A 166 -14.28 -4.11 22.05
N GLU A 167 -14.69 -4.95 22.95
CA GLU A 167 -14.46 -4.86 24.40
C GLU A 167 -12.97 -4.89 24.77
N ASP A 168 -12.20 -5.74 24.10
CA ASP A 168 -10.77 -5.93 24.39
C ASP A 168 -9.85 -4.85 23.73
N ILE A 169 -10.37 -4.06 22.80
CA ILE A 169 -9.54 -3.08 22.05
C ILE A 169 -8.75 -2.14 22.98
N PRO A 170 -9.39 -1.44 23.95
CA PRO A 170 -8.66 -0.50 24.81
C PRO A 170 -7.59 -1.20 25.66
N ARG A 171 -7.88 -2.38 26.17
CA ARG A 171 -6.95 -3.15 27.00
C ARG A 171 -5.72 -3.57 26.21
N LEU A 172 -5.91 -4.13 25.02
CA LEU A 172 -4.82 -4.64 24.18
C LEU A 172 -3.95 -3.51 23.61
N VAL A 173 -4.57 -2.42 23.15
CA VAL A 173 -3.83 -1.25 22.68
C VAL A 173 -3.01 -0.64 23.81
N ASN A 174 -3.61 -0.40 24.98
CA ASN A 174 -2.90 0.14 26.12
C ASN A 174 -1.76 -0.77 26.58
N ALA A 175 -1.90 -2.10 26.53
CA ALA A 175 -0.84 -3.01 26.92
C ALA A 175 0.40 -2.92 26.04
N VAL A 176 0.23 -2.61 24.73
CA VAL A 176 1.32 -2.54 23.75
C VAL A 176 1.98 -1.14 23.72
N TYR A 177 1.16 -0.08 23.88
CA TYR A 177 1.63 1.31 23.72
C TYR A 177 1.93 2.01 25.05
N LYS A 178 1.75 1.33 26.20
CA LYS A 178 2.13 1.86 27.50
C LYS A 178 3.66 2.01 27.57
N ASP A 179 4.09 3.08 28.25
CA ASP A 179 5.51 3.26 28.57
C ASP A 179 6.05 2.03 29.30
N ALA A 180 7.20 1.58 28.84
CA ALA A 180 7.82 0.39 29.39
C ALA A 180 8.55 0.72 30.72
N ASP A 181 8.36 -0.14 31.71
CA ASP A 181 9.21 -0.12 32.90
C ASP A 181 10.49 -0.89 32.58
N GLU A 182 11.62 -0.16 32.50
CA GLU A 182 12.92 -0.71 32.10
C GLU A 182 13.54 -1.60 33.20
N SER A 183 13.05 -1.52 34.44
CA SER A 183 13.66 -2.21 35.59
C SER A 183 13.65 -3.73 35.52
N ASP A 184 12.64 -4.29 34.82
CA ASP A 184 12.42 -5.75 34.71
C ASP A 184 12.69 -6.32 33.32
N GLN A 185 13.28 -5.52 32.38
CA GLN A 185 13.50 -5.92 31.00
C GLN A 185 14.88 -6.54 30.77
N LEU A 186 14.92 -7.51 29.88
CA LEU A 186 16.18 -8.03 29.34
C LEU A 186 16.86 -6.97 28.45
N GLN A 187 18.20 -7.00 28.35
CA GLN A 187 18.97 -6.03 27.55
C GLN A 187 18.47 -5.92 26.11
N GLU A 188 18.11 -7.04 25.48
CA GLU A 188 17.57 -7.06 24.11
C GLU A 188 16.22 -6.33 23.99
N GLU A 189 15.39 -6.39 25.03
CA GLU A 189 14.11 -5.67 25.09
C GLU A 189 14.34 -4.17 25.25
N GLN A 190 15.27 -3.78 26.11
CA GLN A 190 15.66 -2.38 26.30
C GLN A 190 16.22 -1.77 25.01
N ASP A 191 17.06 -2.50 24.27
CA ASP A 191 17.61 -2.04 23.00
C ASP A 191 16.49 -1.80 21.94
N LYS A 192 15.49 -2.69 21.86
CA LYS A 192 14.33 -2.51 20.98
C LYS A 192 13.49 -1.29 21.39
N TYR A 193 13.29 -1.08 22.69
CA TYR A 193 12.53 0.04 23.22
C TYR A 193 13.25 1.37 22.96
N HIS A 194 14.55 1.47 23.24
CA HIS A 194 15.34 2.65 22.95
C HIS A 194 15.37 3.00 21.47
N ASN A 195 15.47 2.01 20.58
CA ASN A 195 15.38 2.23 19.16
C ASN A 195 14.00 2.81 18.76
N TYR A 196 12.93 2.26 19.31
CA TYR A 196 11.57 2.78 19.10
C TYR A 196 11.44 4.23 19.57
N LEU A 197 11.89 4.56 20.77
CA LEU A 197 11.84 5.94 21.28
C LEU A 197 12.66 6.92 20.41
N ASN A 198 13.82 6.50 19.92
CA ASN A 198 14.63 7.30 19.01
C ASN A 198 13.94 7.53 17.65
N GLU A 199 13.24 6.51 17.11
CA GLU A 199 12.44 6.65 15.89
C GLU A 199 11.27 7.61 16.10
N GLU A 200 10.52 7.49 17.19
CA GLU A 200 9.40 8.37 17.52
C GLU A 200 9.86 9.82 17.70
N LYS A 201 10.95 10.04 18.45
CA LYS A 201 11.54 11.36 18.59
C LYS A 201 11.97 11.96 17.25
N GLY A 202 12.59 11.16 16.38
CA GLY A 202 12.93 11.60 15.03
C GLY A 202 11.72 12.00 14.17
N LYS A 203 10.56 11.35 14.37
CA LYS A 203 9.30 11.73 13.72
C LYS A 203 8.73 13.02 14.29
N GLU A 204 8.79 13.20 15.62
CA GLU A 204 8.36 14.44 16.30
C GLU A 204 9.19 15.64 15.84
N ASP A 205 10.52 15.52 15.82
CA ASP A 205 11.43 16.57 15.36
C ASP A 205 11.12 17.00 13.91
N LYS A 206 10.84 16.03 13.02
CA LYS A 206 10.43 16.32 11.64
C LYS A 206 9.05 16.98 11.58
N ALA A 207 8.10 16.55 12.39
CA ALA A 207 6.77 17.13 12.46
C ALA A 207 6.80 18.58 12.95
N GLU A 208 7.65 18.92 13.94
CA GLU A 208 7.83 20.29 14.42
C GLU A 208 8.32 21.24 13.33
N ILE A 209 9.23 20.77 12.45
CA ILE A 209 9.71 21.56 11.31
C ILE A 209 8.59 21.84 10.30
N ALA A 210 7.61 20.93 10.19
CA ALA A 210 6.48 21.04 9.27
C ALA A 210 5.29 21.85 9.83
N ILE A 211 5.30 22.23 11.11
CA ILE A 211 4.22 23.02 11.73
C ILE A 211 4.21 24.43 11.14
N LEU A 212 3.10 24.80 10.51
CA LEU A 212 2.86 26.17 10.08
C LEU A 212 2.73 27.06 11.31
N ALA A 213 3.52 28.14 11.36
CA ALA A 213 3.38 29.13 12.42
C ALA A 213 1.94 29.66 12.46
N PRO A 214 1.32 29.80 13.66
CA PRO A 214 -0.03 30.34 13.77
C PRO A 214 -0.08 31.73 13.14
N PRO A 215 -1.17 32.09 12.45
CA PRO A 215 -1.29 33.40 11.84
C PRO A 215 -1.17 34.49 12.92
N TYR A 216 -0.16 35.33 12.80
CA TYR A 216 0.03 36.42 13.73
C TYR A 216 -1.18 37.37 13.70
N LYS A 217 -1.80 37.61 14.84
CA LYS A 217 -2.92 38.58 14.99
C LYS A 217 -2.57 40.04 14.64
N LYS A 218 -1.28 40.34 14.44
CA LYS A 218 -0.76 41.63 13.97
C LYS A 218 0.28 41.38 12.90
N LEU A 219 -0.15 41.23 11.67
CA LEU A 219 0.71 41.52 10.51
C LEU A 219 1.05 43.01 10.60
N ARG A 220 2.29 43.34 11.01
CA ARG A 220 2.84 44.65 10.69
C ARG A 220 2.87 44.74 9.17
N MET A 221 2.22 45.78 8.61
CA MET A 221 2.04 45.94 7.16
C MET A 221 3.37 46.06 6.37
N ASP A 222 4.53 46.02 7.05
CA ASP A 222 5.85 46.18 6.44
C ASP A 222 6.38 44.97 5.69
N HIS A 223 5.73 43.79 5.83
CA HIS A 223 6.25 42.56 5.21
C HIS A 223 5.27 41.84 4.28
N GLY A 224 4.09 42.40 3.98
CA GLY A 224 3.14 41.86 3.01
C GLY A 224 3.02 40.34 2.97
N ILE A 225 2.39 39.79 1.95
CA ILE A 225 2.31 38.35 1.66
C ILE A 225 3.71 37.71 1.49
N ASN A 226 4.74 38.49 1.21
CA ASN A 226 6.15 38.04 1.12
C ASN A 226 6.75 37.61 2.47
N GLY A 227 6.15 37.94 3.61
CA GLY A 227 6.54 37.45 4.93
C GLY A 227 6.12 35.99 5.21
N LEU A 228 5.25 35.44 4.38
CA LEU A 228 4.93 34.01 4.33
C LEU A 228 5.92 33.20 3.46
N LYS A 229 7.13 33.70 3.28
CA LYS A 229 8.19 32.87 2.75
C LYS A 229 8.40 31.73 3.73
N ILE A 230 7.80 30.57 3.40
CA ILE A 230 8.27 29.27 3.91
C ILE A 230 9.77 29.28 3.58
N SER A 231 10.56 29.44 4.60
CA SER A 231 11.99 29.63 4.51
C SER A 231 12.58 28.50 3.66
N ASN A 232 13.24 28.86 2.57
CA ASN A 232 14.19 28.07 1.82
C ASN A 232 13.71 26.90 0.96
N ALA A 233 12.42 26.64 0.76
CA ALA A 233 12.00 25.67 -0.24
C ALA A 233 12.28 26.26 -1.65
N LYS A 234 13.33 25.81 -2.30
CA LYS A 234 13.78 26.31 -3.61
C LYS A 234 12.90 25.80 -4.77
N THR A 235 12.17 24.71 -4.58
CA THR A 235 11.32 24.05 -5.60
C THR A 235 9.94 23.73 -5.08
N SER A 236 8.97 23.49 -5.98
CA SER A 236 7.63 22.97 -5.63
C SER A 236 7.68 21.59 -4.97
N GLU A 237 8.73 20.80 -5.24
CA GLU A 237 8.96 19.47 -4.68
C GLU A 237 9.43 19.52 -3.24
N GLU A 238 10.32 20.45 -2.87
CA GLU A 238 10.73 20.64 -1.47
C GLU A 238 9.55 21.04 -0.57
N ARG A 239 8.51 21.68 -1.12
CA ARG A 239 7.26 21.96 -0.40
C ARG A 239 6.39 20.72 -0.19
N GLY A 240 6.44 19.76 -1.11
CA GLY A 240 5.75 18.48 -1.01
C GLY A 240 6.39 17.51 -0.01
N LEU A 241 7.68 17.71 0.31
CA LEU A 241 8.42 16.90 1.28
C LEU A 241 8.14 17.27 2.74
N ALA A 242 7.50 18.41 3.00
CA ALA A 242 7.00 18.78 4.33
C ALA A 242 5.75 17.97 4.69
N THR A 243 5.86 16.65 4.70
CA THR A 243 4.77 15.75 5.08
C THR A 243 4.88 15.42 6.57
N VAL A 244 3.75 15.46 7.25
CA VAL A 244 3.61 15.04 8.66
C VAL A 244 3.92 13.55 8.85
N ARG A 245 3.96 12.78 7.76
CA ARG A 245 4.33 11.36 7.75
C ARG A 245 5.76 11.20 7.23
N ASP A 246 6.60 10.53 8.00
CA ASP A 246 7.95 10.13 7.58
C ASP A 246 7.86 8.99 6.56
N ILE A 247 7.44 9.33 5.34
CA ILE A 247 7.39 8.39 4.21
C ILE A 247 8.66 8.61 3.40
N LYS A 248 9.44 7.55 3.21
CA LYS A 248 10.58 7.60 2.27
C LYS A 248 10.08 8.09 0.91
N PRO A 249 10.77 9.03 0.25
CA PRO A 249 10.33 9.54 -1.03
C PRO A 249 10.20 8.40 -2.03
N SER A 250 9.07 8.34 -2.71
CA SER A 250 8.82 7.40 -3.81
C SER A 250 8.51 8.17 -5.07
N ILE A 251 9.05 7.71 -6.19
CA ILE A 251 8.79 8.32 -7.49
C ILE A 251 7.38 7.91 -7.93
N SER A 252 6.59 8.89 -8.34
CA SER A 252 5.31 8.65 -9.01
C SER A 252 5.48 8.90 -10.51
N CYS A 253 5.06 7.95 -11.34
CA CYS A 253 5.11 8.08 -12.78
C CYS A 253 3.82 7.57 -13.43
N ILE A 254 3.55 8.05 -14.64
CA ILE A 254 2.46 7.57 -15.50
C ILE A 254 2.98 6.34 -16.25
N LEU A 255 2.22 5.25 -16.25
CA LEU A 255 2.55 4.04 -16.99
C LEU A 255 1.89 4.06 -18.38
N LEU A 256 2.67 3.80 -19.40
CA LEU A 256 2.20 3.61 -20.77
C LEU A 256 2.79 2.35 -21.38
N LYS A 257 2.03 1.67 -22.23
CA LYS A 257 2.56 0.66 -23.16
C LYS A 257 2.93 1.32 -24.48
N GLY A 258 4.18 1.10 -24.92
CA GLY A 258 4.62 1.52 -26.24
C GLY A 258 4.10 0.55 -27.30
N GLU A 259 3.58 1.11 -28.39
CA GLU A 259 3.18 0.39 -29.57
C GLU A 259 4.05 0.75 -30.79
N LYS A 260 3.83 0.10 -31.92
CA LYS A 260 4.53 0.40 -33.16
C LYS A 260 4.23 1.82 -33.63
N ALA A 261 5.17 2.41 -34.39
CA ALA A 261 5.02 3.73 -34.99
C ALA A 261 4.87 4.91 -34.01
N GLY A 262 5.46 4.84 -32.81
CA GLY A 262 5.44 5.96 -31.86
C GLY A 262 4.08 6.20 -31.20
N ALA A 263 3.20 5.21 -31.20
CA ALA A 263 1.95 5.24 -30.49
C ALA A 263 2.11 4.65 -29.08
N PHE A 264 1.20 5.04 -28.18
CA PHE A 264 1.20 4.62 -26.77
C PHE A 264 -0.23 4.38 -26.31
N ARG A 265 -0.38 3.41 -25.39
CA ARG A 265 -1.65 3.17 -24.69
C ARG A 265 -1.47 3.29 -23.19
N PRO A 266 -2.45 3.85 -22.47
CA PRO A 266 -2.55 3.67 -21.03
C PRO A 266 -2.60 2.17 -20.67
N VAL A 267 -2.00 1.77 -19.55
CA VAL A 267 -1.90 0.33 -19.21
C VAL A 267 -3.22 -0.27 -18.74
N ASP A 268 -4.11 0.55 -18.18
CA ASP A 268 -5.44 0.12 -17.69
C ASP A 268 -6.62 0.65 -18.52
N ASP A 269 -6.37 1.45 -19.58
CA ASP A 269 -7.37 1.88 -20.57
C ASP A 269 -6.90 1.55 -21.99
N GLU A 270 -7.12 0.32 -22.42
CA GLU A 270 -6.66 -0.20 -23.72
C GLU A 270 -7.35 0.44 -24.94
N HIS A 271 -8.44 1.19 -24.73
CA HIS A 271 -9.20 1.80 -25.83
C HIS A 271 -8.61 3.11 -26.33
N MET A 272 -7.75 3.74 -25.54
CA MET A 272 -7.13 5.02 -25.87
C MET A 272 -5.78 4.80 -26.57
N LEU A 273 -5.63 5.38 -27.76
CA LEU A 273 -4.35 5.42 -28.49
C LEU A 273 -3.83 6.86 -28.55
N LEU A 274 -2.63 7.06 -28.07
CA LEU A 274 -1.96 8.36 -27.95
C LEU A 274 -0.74 8.39 -28.87
N LYS A 275 -0.40 9.57 -29.38
CA LYS A 275 0.82 9.79 -30.19
C LYS A 275 1.65 10.89 -29.57
N SER A 276 2.96 10.66 -29.43
CA SER A 276 3.89 11.62 -28.82
C SER A 276 4.08 12.91 -29.66
N ASP A 277 3.79 12.87 -30.94
CA ASP A 277 3.85 14.00 -31.88
C ASP A 277 2.56 14.84 -31.91
N GLN A 278 1.58 14.58 -31.06
CA GLN A 278 0.33 15.32 -30.95
C GLN A 278 0.15 15.91 -29.56
N LYS A 279 -0.49 17.09 -29.49
CA LYS A 279 -0.88 17.70 -28.21
C LYS A 279 -2.04 16.92 -27.58
N LEU A 280 -1.99 16.76 -26.27
CA LEU A 280 -3.03 16.08 -25.53
C LEU A 280 -4.29 16.95 -25.37
N SER A 281 -5.44 16.37 -25.61
CA SER A 281 -6.72 16.92 -25.20
C SER A 281 -6.93 16.82 -23.68
N PHE A 282 -7.84 17.60 -23.13
CA PHE A 282 -8.17 17.55 -21.70
C PHE A 282 -8.60 16.14 -21.24
N ARG A 283 -9.37 15.41 -22.05
CA ARG A 283 -9.81 14.04 -21.75
C ARG A 283 -8.62 13.06 -21.69
N GLU A 284 -7.68 13.19 -22.61
CA GLU A 284 -6.47 12.36 -22.61
C GLU A 284 -5.59 12.62 -21.38
N VAL A 285 -5.41 13.89 -21.01
CA VAL A 285 -4.71 14.25 -19.76
C VAL A 285 -5.41 13.64 -18.54
N GLN A 286 -6.73 13.74 -18.44
CA GLN A 286 -7.47 13.13 -17.33
C GLN A 286 -7.32 11.62 -17.26
N THR A 287 -7.26 10.94 -18.41
CA THR A 287 -7.02 9.48 -18.46
C THR A 287 -5.60 9.17 -18.01
N LEU A 288 -4.60 9.88 -18.52
CA LEU A 288 -3.19 9.71 -18.13
C LEU A 288 -2.97 9.87 -16.62
N LEU A 289 -3.66 10.83 -15.99
CA LEU A 289 -3.56 11.04 -14.54
C LEU A 289 -4.12 9.86 -13.71
N LYS A 290 -4.93 8.99 -14.29
CA LYS A 290 -5.41 7.76 -13.65
C LYS A 290 -4.43 6.59 -13.79
N GLU A 291 -3.47 6.70 -14.69
CA GLU A 291 -2.40 5.71 -14.90
C GLU A 291 -1.15 5.98 -14.03
N VAL A 292 -1.28 6.85 -13.04
CA VAL A 292 -0.18 7.14 -12.10
C VAL A 292 0.00 5.99 -11.13
N ILE A 293 1.26 5.62 -10.95
CA ILE A 293 1.71 4.61 -9.98
C ILE A 293 2.92 5.12 -9.20
N SER A 294 3.07 4.67 -7.96
CA SER A 294 4.29 4.91 -7.17
C SER A 294 5.25 3.74 -7.32
N LEU A 295 6.50 4.02 -7.68
CA LEU A 295 7.54 3.00 -7.83
C LEU A 295 7.96 2.41 -6.48
N PRO A 296 8.48 1.15 -6.46
CA PRO A 296 9.04 0.54 -5.26
C PRO A 296 10.18 1.36 -4.64
N ILE A 297 10.17 1.49 -3.32
CA ILE A 297 11.21 2.21 -2.54
C ILE A 297 12.60 1.56 -2.73
N SER A 298 12.66 0.29 -3.15
CA SER A 298 13.91 -0.40 -3.45
C SER A 298 14.63 0.13 -4.69
N ILE A 299 13.93 0.86 -5.57
CA ILE A 299 14.52 1.50 -6.76
C ILE A 299 15.21 2.78 -6.30
N PRO A 300 16.49 2.99 -6.66
CA PRO A 300 17.22 4.21 -6.29
C PRO A 300 16.53 5.47 -6.82
N TYR A 301 16.13 6.37 -5.93
CA TYR A 301 15.32 7.55 -6.25
C TYR A 301 15.98 8.43 -7.30
N GLU A 302 17.18 8.95 -7.02
CA GLU A 302 17.88 9.91 -7.91
C GLU A 302 18.16 9.35 -9.31
N ALA A 303 18.59 8.08 -9.38
CA ALA A 303 18.87 7.43 -10.65
C ALA A 303 17.60 7.25 -11.50
N ALA A 304 16.53 6.78 -10.88
CA ALA A 304 15.27 6.53 -11.57
C ALA A 304 14.58 7.86 -11.99
N GLU A 305 14.64 8.88 -11.14
CA GLU A 305 14.10 10.20 -11.45
C GLU A 305 14.82 10.82 -12.66
N THR A 306 16.17 10.83 -12.65
CA THR A 306 16.98 11.35 -13.75
C THR A 306 16.69 10.63 -15.07
N GLU A 307 16.63 9.29 -15.05
CA GLU A 307 16.35 8.47 -16.24
C GLU A 307 14.95 8.73 -16.78
N LEU A 308 13.94 8.80 -15.90
CA LEU A 308 12.56 9.08 -16.28
C LEU A 308 12.39 10.50 -16.82
N GLU A 309 13.03 11.51 -16.21
CA GLU A 309 13.01 12.89 -16.71
C GLU A 309 13.57 13.00 -18.13
N GLN A 310 14.76 12.42 -18.35
CA GLN A 310 15.38 12.43 -19.66
C GLN A 310 14.52 11.73 -20.71
N THR A 311 14.01 10.54 -20.37
CA THR A 311 13.15 9.77 -21.27
C THR A 311 11.85 10.52 -21.57
N THR A 312 11.22 11.12 -20.56
CA THR A 312 9.97 11.86 -20.71
C THR A 312 10.15 13.09 -21.59
N LYS A 313 11.17 13.90 -21.32
CA LYS A 313 11.48 15.13 -22.11
C LYS A 313 11.79 14.80 -23.58
N ASN A 314 12.53 13.72 -23.83
CA ASN A 314 12.93 13.33 -25.17
C ASN A 314 11.79 12.70 -25.99
N ARG A 315 10.94 11.91 -25.37
CA ARG A 315 9.87 11.16 -26.06
C ARG A 315 8.55 11.91 -26.18
N PHE A 316 8.26 12.83 -25.24
CA PHE A 316 6.98 13.51 -25.11
C PHE A 316 7.08 15.05 -25.02
N PRO A 317 7.88 15.72 -25.87
CA PRO A 317 8.11 17.17 -25.74
C PRO A 317 6.80 17.97 -25.83
N LEU A 318 5.89 17.60 -26.73
CA LEU A 318 4.60 18.30 -26.89
C LEU A 318 3.64 18.09 -25.72
N TRP A 319 3.80 17.00 -24.96
CA TRP A 319 2.97 16.76 -23.77
C TRP A 319 3.44 17.61 -22.59
N MET A 320 4.74 17.92 -22.54
CA MET A 320 5.33 18.77 -21.50
C MET A 320 4.96 20.25 -21.66
N ASP A 321 4.45 20.67 -22.83
CA ASP A 321 3.85 21.99 -23.03
C ASP A 321 2.52 22.16 -22.26
N ASN A 322 1.87 21.06 -21.86
CA ASN A 322 0.65 21.11 -21.08
C ASN A 322 0.98 21.39 -19.60
N PRO A 323 0.40 22.43 -18.97
CA PRO A 323 0.72 22.82 -17.59
C PRO A 323 0.51 21.70 -16.55
N ILE A 324 -0.41 20.76 -16.81
CA ILE A 324 -0.72 19.64 -15.89
C ILE A 324 0.30 18.51 -16.05
N MET A 325 0.86 18.37 -17.26
CA MET A 325 1.81 17.30 -17.60
C MET A 325 3.27 17.70 -17.41
N LYS A 326 3.57 18.98 -17.32
CA LYS A 326 4.91 19.58 -17.36
C LYS A 326 5.93 18.90 -16.41
N ASP A 327 5.49 18.52 -15.22
CA ASP A 327 6.36 17.95 -14.19
C ASP A 327 6.02 16.45 -13.94
N ARG A 328 5.33 15.79 -14.89
CA ARG A 328 4.96 14.38 -14.76
C ARG A 328 6.01 13.49 -15.42
N LEU A 329 6.43 12.47 -14.68
CA LEU A 329 7.32 11.43 -15.20
C LEU A 329 6.50 10.35 -15.91
N ILE A 330 7.03 9.82 -17.01
CA ILE A 330 6.38 8.79 -17.81
C ILE A 330 7.32 7.60 -17.94
N LEU A 331 6.84 6.43 -17.51
CA LEU A 331 7.51 5.16 -17.73
C LEU A 331 6.81 4.41 -18.87
N VAL A 332 7.57 4.09 -19.91
CA VAL A 332 7.06 3.36 -21.07
C VAL A 332 7.48 1.89 -20.97
N LEU A 333 6.47 1.03 -20.91
CA LEU A 333 6.62 -0.41 -20.97
C LEU A 333 6.58 -0.88 -22.42
N ASN A 334 7.16 -2.03 -22.70
CA ASN A 334 7.01 -2.70 -23.99
C ASN A 334 5.60 -3.33 -24.14
N GLU A 335 5.32 -3.96 -25.27
CA GLU A 335 4.02 -4.63 -25.54
C GLU A 335 3.69 -5.73 -24.50
N LYS A 336 4.69 -6.34 -23.89
CA LYS A 336 4.54 -7.38 -22.85
C LYS A 336 4.33 -6.81 -21.44
N GLY A 337 4.46 -5.51 -21.26
CA GLY A 337 4.36 -4.86 -19.96
C GLY A 337 5.70 -4.75 -19.21
N ASP A 338 6.85 -4.93 -19.89
CA ASP A 338 8.17 -4.90 -19.27
C ASP A 338 8.86 -3.56 -19.53
N ALA A 339 9.70 -3.14 -18.58
CA ALA A 339 10.68 -2.06 -18.74
C ALA A 339 11.90 -2.32 -17.85
N GLU A 340 12.99 -1.62 -18.17
CA GLU A 340 14.14 -1.50 -17.29
C GLU A 340 14.23 -0.07 -16.77
N LEU A 341 14.55 0.10 -15.48
CA LEU A 341 14.72 1.39 -14.84
C LEU A 341 15.71 1.29 -13.69
N ALA A 342 16.74 2.13 -13.71
CA ALA A 342 17.74 2.25 -12.64
C ALA A 342 18.29 0.89 -12.14
N GLY A 343 18.55 -0.05 -13.05
CA GLY A 343 19.07 -1.40 -12.74
C GLY A 343 18.03 -2.39 -12.22
N PHE A 344 16.75 -2.12 -12.45
CA PHE A 344 15.64 -3.03 -12.14
C PHE A 344 14.85 -3.39 -13.39
N ASN A 345 14.52 -4.67 -13.52
CA ASN A 345 13.48 -5.13 -14.44
C ASN A 345 12.13 -4.90 -13.78
N LEU A 346 11.23 -4.24 -14.48
CA LEU A 346 9.87 -3.94 -14.08
C LEU A 346 8.91 -4.68 -14.99
N HIS A 347 7.83 -5.21 -14.41
CA HIS A 347 6.72 -5.82 -15.15
C HIS A 347 5.40 -5.32 -14.58
N TYR A 348 4.49 -4.86 -15.43
CA TYR A 348 3.15 -4.47 -15.03
C TYR A 348 2.11 -5.36 -15.70
N SER A 349 1.22 -5.91 -14.89
CA SER A 349 0.01 -6.58 -15.34
C SER A 349 -1.21 -6.03 -14.62
N THR A 350 -2.37 -6.08 -15.25
CA THR A 350 -3.65 -5.67 -14.62
C THR A 350 -4.05 -6.58 -13.47
N GLU A 351 -3.49 -7.80 -13.43
CA GLU A 351 -3.79 -8.81 -12.41
C GLU A 351 -2.90 -8.65 -11.16
N PHE A 352 -1.59 -8.41 -11.34
CA PHE A 352 -0.62 -8.37 -10.23
C PHE A 352 -0.04 -6.98 -9.96
N GLY A 353 -0.42 -5.96 -10.74
CA GLY A 353 0.19 -4.63 -10.64
C GLY A 353 1.65 -4.61 -11.04
N LEU A 354 2.42 -3.66 -10.51
CA LEU A 354 3.84 -3.48 -10.82
C LEU A 354 4.71 -4.38 -9.95
N GLU A 355 5.44 -5.27 -10.59
CA GLU A 355 6.48 -6.12 -10.02
C GLU A 355 7.86 -5.55 -10.35
N SER A 356 8.83 -5.75 -9.47
CA SER A 356 10.20 -5.29 -9.69
C SER A 356 11.21 -6.34 -9.25
N ARG A 357 12.28 -6.51 -10.07
CA ARG A 357 13.39 -7.40 -9.77
C ARG A 357 14.71 -6.70 -10.10
N LYS A 358 15.63 -6.68 -9.15
CA LYS A 358 16.97 -6.12 -9.40
C LYS A 358 17.70 -6.94 -10.46
N ILE A 359 18.30 -6.29 -11.44
CA ILE A 359 19.17 -6.89 -12.43
C ILE A 359 20.45 -7.34 -11.71
N ARG A 360 20.85 -8.58 -11.90
CA ARG A 360 22.04 -9.17 -11.25
C ARG A 360 23.30 -8.78 -11.98
#